data_3d590a679a2545ee685424c72d55858e
#
_entry.id   3d590a679a2545ee685424c72d55858e
#
_cell.length_a   1.000
_cell.length_b   1.000
_cell.length_c   1.000
_cell.angle_alpha   90.00
_cell.angle_beta   90.00
_cell.angle_gamma   90.00
#
_symmetry.space_group_name_H-M   'P 1'
#
loop_
_entity.id
_entity.type
_entity.pdbx_description
1 polymer ?
#
loop_
_entity_poly.entity_id
_entity_poly.type
_entity_poly.pdbx_seq_one_letter_code
_entity_poly.pdbx_strand_id
1 'polypeptide(L)'
;MTFILRLRKVSLCLTAAILFLVAESAPAKTIGNHTAVYNAQGTLQPWTSWNDCLEREMKWYLNCPVENGYPRFVCMTFMEDTYTLRSDRPDFIPSMQNGMGIISYLKYYQHIEKKNPKVLEFARAMGDYLVKESLTPDTGKYPRFTRSTGIANRFPQPPDCGSQADHPYEIQPDKGAIAGYALALLYEETKDQKYMDQALQNARVLVDNMRVGDDTKTPWPFRVDYRNGEPRGQVCSNLSFMLRLFEKLDQLGHHEFNSAWDNLWDYIRSRQIPNLATSGSLWVQFFEDYEIQDNKNAWAPLNLARYLIEKKDDINPRWKEYSKALIDFTNKHFTSIYDGVLICGEQDDDRSPWGGILSTYGAVLAMYSAATGSEEYKGLAYQAMNYCLYAVSDDGCPGENAKEPNRGGWQEDCHTDKIHNLLDAMAAFPEWAK
;
A
#
# COMPACT_ATOMS: atom_id res chain seq x y z
N MET A 1 -54.62 13.51 -82.85
CA MET A 1 -54.46 12.25 -82.11
C MET A 1 -54.01 12.58 -80.72
N THR A 2 -55.01 12.66 -79.85
CA THR A 2 -54.78 13.22 -78.49
C THR A 2 -54.97 12.10 -77.48
N PHE A 3 -53.92 11.75 -76.75
CA PHE A 3 -53.98 10.72 -75.71
C PHE A 3 -54.18 11.41 -74.34
N ILE A 4 -55.33 11.13 -73.71
CA ILE A 4 -55.62 11.61 -72.38
C ILE A 4 -55.13 10.57 -71.37
N LEU A 5 -54.15 10.94 -70.50
CA LEU A 5 -53.74 10.13 -69.37
C LEU A 5 -54.59 10.51 -68.14
N ARG A 6 -55.35 9.52 -67.64
CA ARG A 6 -56.02 9.62 -66.33
C ARG A 6 -55.08 9.29 -65.19
N LEU A 7 -54.81 10.28 -64.34
CA LEU A 7 -54.11 10.10 -63.07
C LEU A 7 -55.10 9.53 -62.03
N ARG A 8 -54.84 8.30 -61.59
CA ARG A 8 -55.49 7.75 -60.38
C ARG A 8 -54.73 8.22 -59.16
N LYS A 9 -55.42 8.94 -58.25
CA LYS A 9 -54.94 9.27 -56.91
C LYS A 9 -54.92 7.98 -56.08
N VAL A 10 -53.75 7.49 -55.69
CA VAL A 10 -53.58 6.46 -54.65
C VAL A 10 -53.34 7.18 -53.33
N SER A 11 -54.30 7.05 -52.43
CA SER A 11 -54.23 7.59 -51.05
C SER A 11 -53.38 6.58 -50.24
N LEU A 12 -52.17 6.97 -49.93
CA LEU A 12 -51.29 6.20 -49.00
C LEU A 12 -51.68 6.62 -47.53
N CYS A 13 -52.36 5.77 -46.83
CA CYS A 13 -52.50 5.85 -45.38
C CYS A 13 -51.14 5.42 -44.76
N LEU A 14 -50.37 6.39 -44.31
CA LEU A 14 -49.20 6.12 -43.44
C LEU A 14 -49.68 5.84 -42.02
N THR A 15 -49.76 4.55 -41.66
CA THR A 15 -49.89 4.15 -40.25
C THR A 15 -48.50 4.27 -39.62
N ALA A 16 -48.26 5.31 -38.87
CA ALA A 16 -47.06 5.45 -38.05
C ALA A 16 -47.13 4.46 -36.89
N ALA A 17 -46.49 3.30 -37.03
CA ALA A 17 -46.26 2.38 -35.92
C ALA A 17 -45.16 3.00 -35.07
N ILE A 18 -45.50 3.59 -33.93
CA ILE A 18 -44.54 4.00 -32.90
C ILE A 18 -44.03 2.68 -32.28
N LEU A 19 -42.85 2.22 -32.72
CA LEU A 19 -42.10 1.22 -32.00
C LEU A 19 -41.56 1.90 -30.73
N PHE A 20 -42.19 1.62 -29.61
CA PHE A 20 -41.56 1.79 -28.30
C PHE A 20 -40.45 0.73 -28.25
N LEU A 21 -39.23 1.12 -28.57
CA LEU A 21 -38.02 0.44 -28.14
C LEU A 21 -37.98 0.55 -26.62
N VAL A 22 -38.51 -0.49 -25.94
CA VAL A 22 -38.14 -0.72 -24.56
C VAL A 22 -36.66 -1.08 -24.62
N ALA A 23 -35.81 -0.10 -24.37
CA ALA A 23 -34.42 -0.39 -24.11
C ALA A 23 -34.40 -1.28 -22.85
N GLU A 24 -34.24 -2.58 -23.03
CA GLU A 24 -33.86 -3.42 -21.92
C GLU A 24 -32.60 -2.79 -21.33
N SER A 25 -32.75 -2.23 -20.14
CA SER A 25 -31.61 -1.71 -19.40
C SER A 25 -30.64 -2.87 -19.21
N ALA A 26 -29.46 -2.80 -19.79
CA ALA A 26 -28.42 -3.76 -19.52
C ALA A 26 -28.34 -3.97 -18.00
N PRO A 27 -28.19 -5.20 -17.53
CA PRO A 27 -28.12 -5.48 -16.10
C PRO A 27 -27.05 -4.56 -15.49
N ALA A 28 -27.37 -3.93 -14.36
CA ALA A 28 -26.47 -3.01 -13.71
C ALA A 28 -25.15 -3.76 -13.40
N LYS A 29 -24.03 -3.22 -13.84
CA LYS A 29 -22.72 -3.81 -13.63
C LYS A 29 -22.42 -3.84 -12.15
N THR A 30 -21.90 -4.95 -11.64
CA THR A 30 -21.43 -5.10 -10.26
C THR A 30 -19.92 -5.05 -10.24
N ILE A 31 -19.35 -4.28 -9.32
CA ILE A 31 -17.93 -4.28 -8.97
C ILE A 31 -17.86 -4.61 -7.49
N GLY A 32 -17.06 -5.60 -7.12
CA GLY A 32 -17.04 -6.07 -5.76
C GLY A 32 -18.42 -6.55 -5.30
N ASN A 33 -18.87 -6.06 -4.16
CA ASN A 33 -20.18 -6.37 -3.57
C ASN A 33 -21.27 -5.34 -3.93
N HIS A 34 -20.95 -4.32 -4.75
CA HIS A 34 -21.83 -3.19 -4.97
C HIS A 34 -22.17 -3.00 -6.44
N THR A 35 -23.35 -2.42 -6.69
CA THR A 35 -23.71 -1.93 -8.02
C THR A 35 -22.79 -0.76 -8.40
N ALA A 36 -22.13 -0.87 -9.54
CA ALA A 36 -21.22 0.16 -10.02
C ALA A 36 -21.99 1.45 -10.37
N VAL A 37 -21.50 2.57 -9.87
CA VAL A 37 -22.05 3.90 -10.10
C VAL A 37 -21.15 4.64 -11.09
N TYR A 38 -21.75 5.18 -12.16
CA TYR A 38 -21.02 5.98 -13.15
C TYR A 38 -21.67 7.34 -13.30
N ASN A 39 -20.84 8.39 -13.48
CA ASN A 39 -21.34 9.69 -13.87
C ASN A 39 -21.73 9.72 -15.36
N ALA A 40 -22.27 10.87 -15.83
CA ALA A 40 -22.69 11.05 -17.22
C ALA A 40 -21.55 10.89 -18.26
N GLN A 41 -20.29 11.02 -17.84
CA GLN A 41 -19.10 10.84 -18.66
C GLN A 41 -18.56 9.38 -18.63
N GLY A 42 -19.23 8.49 -17.92
CA GLY A 42 -18.80 7.10 -17.79
C GLY A 42 -17.65 6.88 -16.78
N THR A 43 -17.34 7.86 -15.94
CA THR A 43 -16.33 7.75 -14.90
C THR A 43 -16.89 7.06 -13.68
N LEU A 44 -16.18 6.05 -13.18
CA LEU A 44 -16.56 5.31 -11.97
C LEU A 44 -16.62 6.27 -10.77
N GLN A 45 -17.77 6.28 -10.09
CA GLN A 45 -18.02 7.02 -8.86
C GLN A 45 -17.92 6.07 -7.65
N PRO A 46 -17.71 6.58 -6.44
CA PRO A 46 -17.74 5.73 -5.25
C PRO A 46 -19.17 5.19 -5.02
N TRP A 47 -19.30 4.00 -4.46
CA TRP A 47 -20.60 3.43 -4.08
C TRP A 47 -21.19 4.08 -2.82
N THR A 48 -20.33 4.61 -1.97
CA THR A 48 -20.63 5.46 -0.80
C THR A 48 -19.59 6.56 -0.69
N SER A 49 -19.79 7.57 0.15
CA SER A 49 -18.74 8.59 0.33
C SER A 49 -17.45 8.00 0.87
N TRP A 50 -16.31 8.61 0.55
CA TRP A 50 -15.02 8.12 1.03
C TRP A 50 -14.94 8.14 2.54
N ASN A 51 -15.49 9.16 3.20
CA ASN A 51 -15.55 9.22 4.65
C ASN A 51 -16.38 8.07 5.23
N ASP A 52 -17.56 7.79 4.68
CA ASP A 52 -18.40 6.69 5.17
C ASP A 52 -17.70 5.34 4.98
N CYS A 53 -17.01 5.14 3.86
CA CYS A 53 -16.25 3.91 3.61
C CYS A 53 -15.13 3.75 4.65
N LEU A 54 -14.35 4.81 4.89
CA LEU A 54 -13.28 4.84 5.88
C LEU A 54 -13.79 4.54 7.29
N GLU A 55 -14.89 5.20 7.71
CA GLU A 55 -15.50 4.99 9.02
C GLU A 55 -16.01 3.57 9.22
N ARG A 56 -16.64 2.98 8.19
CA ARG A 56 -17.11 1.58 8.20
C ARG A 56 -15.93 0.62 8.35
N GLU A 57 -14.88 0.81 7.56
CA GLU A 57 -13.68 -0.02 7.59
C GLU A 57 -12.96 0.07 8.95
N MET A 58 -12.74 1.28 9.47
CA MET A 58 -12.15 1.47 10.80
C MET A 58 -12.99 0.87 11.92
N LYS A 59 -14.31 1.01 11.85
CA LYS A 59 -15.22 0.38 12.82
C LYS A 59 -15.09 -1.15 12.79
N TRP A 60 -14.96 -1.73 11.61
CA TRP A 60 -14.78 -3.17 11.44
C TRP A 60 -13.47 -3.64 12.10
N TYR A 61 -12.34 -2.99 11.79
CA TYR A 61 -11.05 -3.32 12.39
C TYR A 61 -11.02 -3.14 13.91
N LEU A 62 -11.61 -2.06 14.43
CA LEU A 62 -11.67 -1.83 15.88
C LEU A 62 -12.57 -2.82 16.63
N ASN A 63 -13.38 -3.59 15.93
CA ASN A 63 -14.17 -4.69 16.51
C ASN A 63 -13.51 -6.06 16.32
N CYS A 64 -12.34 -6.13 15.70
CA CYS A 64 -11.59 -7.37 15.58
C CYS A 64 -11.24 -7.95 16.95
N PRO A 65 -11.27 -9.28 17.11
CA PRO A 65 -10.89 -9.93 18.35
C PRO A 65 -9.48 -9.58 18.80
N VAL A 66 -9.31 -9.42 20.11
CA VAL A 66 -8.01 -9.21 20.76
C VAL A 66 -7.64 -10.45 21.54
N GLU A 67 -6.46 -10.99 21.32
CA GLU A 67 -5.92 -12.15 22.02
C GLU A 67 -4.55 -11.82 22.60
N ASN A 68 -4.34 -12.15 23.85
CA ASN A 68 -3.12 -11.82 24.60
C ASN A 68 -2.76 -10.32 24.58
N GLY A 69 -3.74 -9.44 24.44
CA GLY A 69 -3.55 -7.99 24.37
C GLY A 69 -3.27 -7.46 22.96
N TYR A 70 -3.28 -8.31 21.93
CA TYR A 70 -3.00 -7.92 20.55
C TYR A 70 -4.21 -8.15 19.65
N PRO A 71 -4.54 -7.22 18.73
CA PRO A 71 -5.53 -7.46 17.69
C PRO A 71 -5.10 -8.64 16.79
N ARG A 72 -6.02 -9.54 16.52
CA ARG A 72 -5.69 -10.79 15.79
C ARG A 72 -5.29 -10.60 14.34
N PHE A 73 -5.72 -9.51 13.72
CA PHE A 73 -5.35 -9.19 12.33
C PHE A 73 -3.94 -8.58 12.16
N VAL A 74 -3.25 -8.31 13.27
CA VAL A 74 -1.99 -7.54 13.27
C VAL A 74 -0.86 -8.26 12.55
N CYS A 75 -0.93 -9.56 12.41
CA CYS A 75 0.11 -10.38 11.80
C CYS A 75 -0.48 -11.19 10.64
N MET A 76 -0.77 -10.56 9.51
CA MET A 76 -1.29 -11.18 8.29
C MET A 76 -2.03 -12.51 8.53
N THR A 77 -3.15 -12.44 9.18
CA THR A 77 -3.97 -13.61 9.47
C THR A 77 -5.08 -13.66 8.45
N PHE A 78 -5.24 -14.76 7.74
CA PHE A 78 -6.40 -14.94 6.87
C PHE A 78 -7.66 -14.99 7.72
N MET A 79 -8.61 -14.13 7.40
CA MET A 79 -9.93 -14.12 8.01
C MET A 79 -10.88 -14.91 7.12
N GLU A 80 -11.46 -15.96 7.68
CA GLU A 80 -12.56 -16.67 7.07
C GLU A 80 -13.85 -16.13 7.68
N ASP A 81 -14.76 -15.66 6.85
CA ASP A 81 -16.01 -15.05 7.30
C ASP A 81 -15.83 -13.85 8.26
N THR A 82 -16.89 -13.46 8.93
CA THR A 82 -16.89 -12.39 9.91
C THR A 82 -16.06 -12.78 11.13
N TYR A 83 -14.86 -12.24 11.24
CA TYR A 83 -13.96 -12.37 12.40
C TYR A 83 -13.51 -13.79 12.75
N THR A 84 -13.71 -14.78 11.88
CA THR A 84 -13.13 -16.09 12.07
C THR A 84 -11.68 -16.06 11.62
N LEU A 85 -10.76 -16.15 12.57
CA LEU A 85 -9.32 -16.10 12.30
C LEU A 85 -8.80 -17.51 12.04
N ARG A 86 -7.97 -17.65 11.03
CA ARG A 86 -7.17 -18.86 10.88
C ARG A 86 -6.09 -18.87 11.94
N SER A 87 -6.21 -19.79 12.88
CA SER A 87 -5.28 -19.95 14.01
C SER A 87 -3.91 -20.49 13.60
N ASP A 88 -3.77 -20.93 12.36
CA ASP A 88 -2.59 -21.59 11.83
C ASP A 88 -1.57 -20.62 11.19
N ARG A 89 -1.88 -19.31 11.09
CA ARG A 89 -1.05 -18.30 10.42
C ARG A 89 -0.86 -16.99 11.17
N PRO A 90 -0.51 -16.98 12.44
CA PRO A 90 -0.12 -15.74 13.10
C PRO A 90 1.34 -15.41 12.78
N ASP A 91 1.72 -14.15 13.00
CA ASP A 91 3.08 -13.63 12.89
C ASP A 91 3.68 -13.62 11.47
N PHE A 92 2.89 -13.32 10.49
CA PHE A 92 3.33 -13.15 9.12
C PHE A 92 3.85 -11.72 8.91
N ILE A 93 5.09 -11.53 8.51
CA ILE A 93 5.75 -10.22 8.28
C ILE A 93 5.43 -9.16 9.36
N PRO A 94 5.64 -9.46 10.66
CA PRO A 94 5.16 -8.62 11.76
C PRO A 94 5.68 -7.19 11.72
N SER A 95 6.93 -6.95 11.30
CA SER A 95 7.50 -5.60 11.19
C SER A 95 6.77 -4.75 10.15
N MET A 96 6.43 -5.32 9.00
CA MET A 96 5.72 -4.61 7.95
C MET A 96 4.29 -4.31 8.37
N GLN A 97 3.54 -5.34 8.77
CA GLN A 97 2.11 -5.22 9.06
C GLN A 97 1.84 -4.34 10.28
N ASN A 98 2.58 -4.55 11.38
CA ASN A 98 2.44 -3.67 12.54
C ASN A 98 2.94 -2.26 12.25
N GLY A 99 4.05 -2.10 11.51
CA GLY A 99 4.59 -0.80 11.15
C GLY A 99 3.60 0.03 10.33
N MET A 100 3.09 -0.53 9.25
CA MET A 100 2.10 0.14 8.40
C MET A 100 0.76 0.36 9.13
N GLY A 101 0.33 -0.62 9.92
CA GLY A 101 -0.86 -0.51 10.76
C GLY A 101 -0.78 0.67 11.74
N ILE A 102 0.34 0.82 12.46
CA ILE A 102 0.57 1.97 13.35
C ILE A 102 0.45 3.30 12.58
N ILE A 103 1.08 3.40 11.40
CA ILE A 103 1.00 4.61 10.56
C ILE A 103 -0.45 4.92 10.19
N SER A 104 -1.21 3.93 9.74
CA SER A 104 -2.62 4.08 9.37
C SER A 104 -3.48 4.53 10.56
N TYR A 105 -3.33 3.87 11.71
CA TYR A 105 -4.11 4.23 12.92
C TYR A 105 -3.76 5.60 13.46
N LEU A 106 -2.48 5.98 13.47
CA LEU A 106 -2.08 7.32 13.91
C LEU A 106 -2.60 8.40 12.96
N LYS A 107 -2.52 8.20 11.64
CA LYS A 107 -3.13 9.13 10.68
C LYS A 107 -4.63 9.26 10.86
N TYR A 108 -5.33 8.14 10.99
CA TYR A 108 -6.77 8.16 11.26
C TYR A 108 -7.08 8.86 12.59
N TYR A 109 -6.36 8.55 13.66
CA TYR A 109 -6.51 9.19 14.96
C TYR A 109 -6.32 10.71 14.89
N GLN A 110 -5.38 11.19 14.07
CA GLN A 110 -5.15 12.62 13.87
C GLN A 110 -6.23 13.28 12.98
N HIS A 111 -6.79 12.52 12.05
CA HIS A 111 -7.82 13.01 11.12
C HIS A 111 -9.18 13.23 11.80
N ILE A 112 -9.62 12.33 12.69
CA ILE A 112 -10.93 12.42 13.33
C ILE A 112 -10.98 13.58 14.33
N GLU A 113 -12.05 14.39 14.27
CA GLU A 113 -12.25 15.54 15.17
C GLU A 113 -12.38 15.11 16.63
N LYS A 114 -13.16 14.07 16.87
CA LYS A 114 -13.37 13.49 18.20
C LYS A 114 -12.50 12.27 18.39
N LYS A 115 -11.35 12.47 19.05
CA LYS A 115 -10.38 11.41 19.31
C LYS A 115 -11.02 10.18 19.94
N ASN A 116 -10.88 9.04 19.27
CA ASN A 116 -11.31 7.74 19.77
C ASN A 116 -10.11 7.03 20.43
N PRO A 117 -10.10 6.88 21.77
CA PRO A 117 -8.95 6.29 22.47
C PRO A 117 -8.66 4.86 22.02
N LYS A 118 -9.67 4.11 21.59
CA LYS A 118 -9.49 2.73 21.11
C LYS A 118 -8.56 2.65 19.88
N VAL A 119 -8.56 3.67 19.02
CA VAL A 119 -7.64 3.75 17.88
C VAL A 119 -6.18 3.80 18.36
N LEU A 120 -5.91 4.65 19.34
CA LEU A 120 -4.56 4.76 19.89
C LEU A 120 -4.17 3.52 20.72
N GLU A 121 -5.11 2.89 21.41
CA GLU A 121 -4.90 1.62 22.11
C GLU A 121 -4.48 0.51 21.16
N PHE A 122 -5.11 0.41 20.00
CA PHE A 122 -4.73 -0.55 18.96
C PHE A 122 -3.33 -0.24 18.38
N ALA A 123 -3.03 1.02 18.08
CA ALA A 123 -1.68 1.41 17.66
C ALA A 123 -0.61 1.07 18.71
N ARG A 124 -0.92 1.28 20.02
CA ARG A 124 -0.04 0.86 21.14
C ARG A 124 0.13 -0.66 21.20
N ALA A 125 -0.94 -1.41 21.02
CA ALA A 125 -0.89 -2.88 21.02
C ALA A 125 0.02 -3.41 19.90
N MET A 126 -0.04 -2.84 18.69
CA MET A 126 0.86 -3.16 17.58
C MET A 126 2.32 -2.82 17.93
N GLY A 127 2.56 -1.63 18.50
CA GLY A 127 3.90 -1.23 18.95
C GLY A 127 4.44 -2.14 20.06
N ASP A 128 3.60 -2.51 21.02
CA ASP A 128 3.95 -3.44 22.09
C ASP A 128 4.31 -4.82 21.57
N TYR A 129 3.59 -5.31 20.55
CA TYR A 129 3.93 -6.56 19.89
C TYR A 129 5.33 -6.50 19.28
N LEU A 130 5.65 -5.43 18.55
CA LEU A 130 6.97 -5.26 17.94
C LEU A 130 8.10 -5.25 18.98
N VAL A 131 7.92 -4.57 20.11
CA VAL A 131 8.99 -4.40 21.11
C VAL A 131 9.11 -5.56 22.11
N LYS A 132 8.08 -6.39 22.24
CA LYS A 132 8.04 -7.50 23.20
C LYS A 132 8.14 -8.87 22.57
N GLU A 133 7.42 -9.08 21.45
CA GLU A 133 7.20 -10.42 20.89
C GLU A 133 7.98 -10.65 19.60
N SER A 134 8.38 -9.59 18.88
CA SER A 134 8.88 -9.70 17.52
C SER A 134 10.28 -9.13 17.33
N LEU A 135 11.22 -9.54 18.18
CA LEU A 135 12.63 -9.16 18.10
C LEU A 135 13.53 -10.33 17.76
N THR A 136 14.62 -10.07 17.04
CA THR A 136 15.74 -10.98 16.95
C THR A 136 16.42 -11.13 18.32
N PRO A 137 17.21 -12.19 18.56
CA PRO A 137 17.97 -12.33 19.81
C PRO A 137 18.92 -11.15 20.06
N ASP A 138 19.43 -11.05 21.31
CA ASP A 138 20.39 -10.00 21.71
C ASP A 138 21.77 -10.15 21.06
N THR A 139 21.99 -11.20 20.30
CA THR A 139 23.26 -11.57 19.66
C THR A 139 23.13 -11.64 18.15
N GLY A 140 24.26 -11.64 17.48
CA GLY A 140 24.33 -11.71 16.01
C GLY A 140 24.61 -10.34 15.38
N LYS A 141 24.41 -10.26 14.08
CA LYS A 141 24.63 -9.03 13.31
C LYS A 141 23.46 -8.05 13.36
N TYR A 142 22.25 -8.57 13.60
CA TYR A 142 21.04 -7.76 13.76
C TYR A 142 20.42 -8.02 15.15
N PRO A 143 21.10 -7.62 16.25
CA PRO A 143 20.64 -7.88 17.60
C PRO A 143 19.42 -7.01 17.94
N ARG A 144 18.42 -7.61 18.58
CA ARG A 144 17.16 -6.93 19.01
C ARG A 144 16.50 -6.11 17.90
N PHE A 145 16.61 -6.56 16.68
CA PHE A 145 16.01 -5.93 15.51
C PHE A 145 14.58 -6.45 15.33
N THR A 146 13.65 -5.60 14.92
CA THR A 146 12.27 -6.04 14.68
C THR A 146 12.21 -7.00 13.50
N ARG A 147 11.52 -8.13 13.70
CA ARG A 147 11.53 -9.25 12.75
C ARG A 147 10.55 -9.01 11.61
N SER A 148 10.98 -9.30 10.40
CA SER A 148 10.13 -9.39 9.22
C SER A 148 9.49 -10.76 9.06
N THR A 149 9.92 -11.76 9.84
CA THR A 149 9.39 -13.11 9.85
C THR A 149 8.75 -13.43 11.18
N GLY A 150 7.77 -14.33 11.19
CA GLY A 150 7.19 -14.86 12.40
C GLY A 150 8.19 -15.65 13.23
N ILE A 151 7.81 -15.98 14.45
CA ILE A 151 8.61 -16.85 15.33
C ILE A 151 8.51 -18.27 14.81
N ALA A 152 9.61 -18.75 14.24
CA ALA A 152 9.74 -19.95 13.44
C ALA A 152 9.12 -21.24 13.99
N ASN A 153 8.91 -21.34 15.27
CA ASN A 153 8.43 -22.56 15.91
C ASN A 153 6.95 -22.53 16.26
N ARG A 154 6.29 -21.40 16.08
CA ARG A 154 4.86 -21.30 16.41
C ARG A 154 3.98 -21.79 15.28
N PHE A 155 4.43 -21.63 14.03
CA PHE A 155 3.59 -21.90 12.87
C PHE A 155 4.42 -22.48 11.72
N PRO A 156 4.18 -23.74 11.37
CA PRO A 156 4.70 -24.27 10.11
C PRO A 156 4.15 -23.42 8.96
N GLN A 157 5.02 -22.91 8.11
CA GLN A 157 4.64 -22.16 6.94
C GLN A 157 3.80 -23.05 6.02
N PRO A 158 2.57 -22.65 5.66
CA PRO A 158 1.80 -23.41 4.68
C PRO A 158 2.46 -23.32 3.32
N PRO A 159 2.41 -24.38 2.51
CA PRO A 159 3.08 -24.42 1.21
C PRO A 159 2.59 -23.42 0.18
N ASP A 160 1.50 -22.73 0.44
CA ASP A 160 0.77 -21.84 -0.47
C ASP A 160 0.83 -20.35 -0.07
N CYS A 161 1.66 -19.97 0.90
CA CYS A 161 1.77 -18.58 1.30
C CYS A 161 3.16 -18.02 1.05
N GLY A 162 3.21 -16.77 0.56
CA GLY A 162 4.40 -16.11 0.12
C GLY A 162 5.52 -15.98 1.15
N SER A 163 5.18 -15.97 2.44
CA SER A 163 6.18 -15.96 3.52
C SER A 163 7.05 -17.20 3.63
N GLN A 164 6.82 -18.21 2.82
CA GLN A 164 7.77 -19.30 2.67
C GLN A 164 9.15 -18.80 2.28
N ALA A 165 9.20 -17.60 1.76
CA ALA A 165 10.43 -16.96 1.36
C ALA A 165 11.42 -16.75 2.50
N ASP A 166 10.97 -16.46 3.72
CA ASP A 166 11.86 -16.18 4.84
C ASP A 166 12.11 -17.43 5.69
N HIS A 167 13.36 -17.87 5.78
CA HIS A 167 13.75 -18.90 6.75
C HIS A 167 13.73 -18.37 8.19
N PRO A 168 13.69 -19.26 9.19
CA PRO A 168 13.61 -18.89 10.61
C PRO A 168 14.64 -17.88 11.11
N TYR A 169 15.78 -17.79 10.45
CA TYR A 169 16.89 -16.91 10.82
C TYR A 169 17.09 -15.73 9.87
N GLU A 170 16.17 -15.55 8.95
CA GLU A 170 16.23 -14.45 7.97
C GLU A 170 15.32 -13.29 8.37
N ILE A 171 15.77 -12.12 7.99
CA ILE A 171 15.00 -10.87 8.11
C ILE A 171 15.18 -10.03 6.84
N GLN A 172 14.22 -9.13 6.62
CA GLN A 172 14.28 -8.11 5.59
C GLN A 172 14.57 -6.75 6.25
N PRO A 173 15.74 -6.13 6.01
CA PRO A 173 16.13 -4.90 6.68
C PRO A 173 15.17 -3.73 6.50
N ASP A 174 14.55 -3.59 5.32
CA ASP A 174 13.57 -2.54 5.03
C ASP A 174 12.29 -2.67 5.88
N LYS A 175 11.87 -3.88 6.22
CA LYS A 175 10.71 -4.11 7.09
C LYS A 175 10.99 -3.65 8.53
N GLY A 176 12.21 -3.89 9.01
CA GLY A 176 12.63 -3.33 10.30
C GLY A 176 12.75 -1.81 10.28
N ALA A 177 13.10 -1.22 9.14
CA ALA A 177 13.15 0.24 9.00
C ALA A 177 11.75 0.87 9.11
N ILE A 178 10.74 0.34 8.40
CA ILE A 178 9.37 0.89 8.51
C ILE A 178 8.78 0.67 9.90
N ALA A 179 9.08 -0.46 10.56
CA ALA A 179 8.70 -0.68 11.96
C ALA A 179 9.34 0.35 12.88
N GLY A 180 10.65 0.63 12.73
CA GLY A 180 11.34 1.67 13.48
C GLY A 180 10.75 3.06 13.27
N TYR A 181 10.42 3.42 12.04
CA TYR A 181 9.74 4.68 11.72
C TYR A 181 8.37 4.78 12.41
N ALA A 182 7.56 3.73 12.33
CA ALA A 182 6.25 3.69 12.98
C ALA A 182 6.34 3.80 14.51
N LEU A 183 7.34 3.14 15.11
CA LEU A 183 7.61 3.26 16.55
C LEU A 183 8.03 4.68 16.94
N ALA A 184 8.83 5.37 16.12
CA ALA A 184 9.19 6.76 16.35
C ALA A 184 7.95 7.69 16.28
N LEU A 185 7.03 7.47 15.34
CA LEU A 185 5.74 8.15 15.30
C LEU A 185 4.88 7.86 16.53
N LEU A 186 4.83 6.62 16.96
CA LEU A 186 4.08 6.20 18.14
C LEU A 186 4.66 6.82 19.43
N TYR A 187 5.99 6.93 19.53
CA TYR A 187 6.64 7.71 20.59
C TYR A 187 6.23 9.17 20.57
N GLU A 188 6.22 9.80 19.40
CA GLU A 188 5.82 11.21 19.27
C GLU A 188 4.41 11.46 19.79
N GLU A 189 3.46 10.54 19.52
CA GLU A 189 2.08 10.64 20.00
C GLU A 189 1.93 10.27 21.50
N THR A 190 2.66 9.25 21.98
CA THR A 190 2.42 8.63 23.29
C THR A 190 3.41 9.06 24.37
N LYS A 191 4.60 9.54 23.98
CA LYS A 191 5.77 9.80 24.84
C LYS A 191 6.27 8.59 25.63
N ASP A 192 5.90 7.39 25.22
CA ASP A 192 6.37 6.13 25.84
C ASP A 192 7.77 5.77 25.30
N GLN A 193 8.78 5.88 26.16
CA GLN A 193 10.18 5.75 25.80
C GLN A 193 10.55 4.41 25.17
N LYS A 194 9.87 3.34 25.50
CA LYS A 194 10.15 2.00 24.92
C LYS A 194 10.07 1.96 23.39
N TYR A 195 9.19 2.80 22.81
CA TYR A 195 9.06 2.88 21.35
C TYR A 195 10.23 3.62 20.71
N MET A 196 10.70 4.72 21.33
CA MET A 196 11.90 5.42 20.89
C MET A 196 13.13 4.52 21.01
N ASP A 197 13.30 3.85 22.15
CA ASP A 197 14.45 2.97 22.38
C ASP A 197 14.56 1.89 21.29
N GLN A 198 13.43 1.30 20.89
CA GLN A 198 13.42 0.31 19.81
C GLN A 198 13.63 0.93 18.43
N ALA A 199 13.07 2.11 18.15
CA ALA A 199 13.34 2.83 16.89
C ALA A 199 14.83 3.13 16.72
N LEU A 200 15.48 3.61 17.79
CA LEU A 200 16.92 3.86 17.83
C LEU A 200 17.73 2.56 17.66
N GLN A 201 17.29 1.48 18.29
CA GLN A 201 17.95 0.18 18.13
C GLN A 201 17.89 -0.30 16.67
N ASN A 202 16.74 -0.22 16.02
CA ASN A 202 16.61 -0.57 14.61
C ASN A 202 17.53 0.30 13.74
N ALA A 203 17.56 1.61 13.97
CA ALA A 203 18.41 2.53 13.21
C ALA A 203 19.91 2.22 13.38
N ARG A 204 20.38 1.98 14.61
CA ARG A 204 21.80 1.62 14.88
C ARG A 204 22.18 0.34 14.15
N VAL A 205 21.34 -0.69 14.26
CA VAL A 205 21.60 -1.97 13.58
C VAL A 205 21.63 -1.80 12.06
N LEU A 206 20.77 -0.97 11.49
CA LEU A 206 20.80 -0.66 10.06
C LEU A 206 22.10 0.05 9.68
N VAL A 207 22.54 1.04 10.44
CA VAL A 207 23.81 1.78 10.16
C VAL A 207 25.00 0.84 10.26
N ASP A 208 25.07 0.00 11.29
CA ASP A 208 26.17 -0.94 11.52
C ASP A 208 26.29 -2.01 10.40
N ASN A 209 25.20 -2.24 9.66
CA ASN A 209 25.14 -3.20 8.56
C ASN A 209 24.99 -2.55 7.17
N MET A 210 25.13 -1.23 7.09
CA MET A 210 25.11 -0.52 5.81
C MET A 210 26.37 -0.82 5.02
N ARG A 211 26.20 -1.24 3.77
CA ARG A 211 27.31 -1.50 2.84
C ARG A 211 27.33 -0.46 1.71
N VAL A 212 28.44 -0.40 0.99
CA VAL A 212 28.50 0.40 -0.24
C VAL A 212 27.66 -0.26 -1.31
N GLY A 213 26.62 0.46 -1.78
CA GLY A 213 25.80 0.03 -2.90
C GLY A 213 26.47 0.32 -4.26
N ASP A 214 26.11 -0.43 -5.28
CA ASP A 214 26.53 -0.23 -6.67
C ASP A 214 25.39 -0.56 -7.65
N ASP A 215 25.68 -0.78 -8.92
CA ASP A 215 24.67 -1.07 -9.95
C ASP A 215 24.08 -2.50 -9.86
N THR A 216 24.59 -3.33 -8.94
CA THR A 216 24.17 -4.74 -8.75
C THR A 216 23.66 -5.06 -7.36
N LYS A 217 23.89 -4.17 -6.40
CA LYS A 217 23.47 -4.32 -5.01
C LYS A 217 23.14 -3.00 -4.36
N THR A 218 22.13 -3.01 -3.52
CA THR A 218 21.72 -1.86 -2.69
C THR A 218 22.53 -1.78 -1.39
N PRO A 219 22.48 -0.65 -0.65
CA PRO A 219 23.16 -0.49 0.64
C PRO A 219 22.78 -1.52 1.70
N TRP A 220 21.65 -2.15 1.61
CA TRP A 220 21.28 -3.33 2.38
C TRP A 220 20.87 -4.45 1.44
N PRO A 221 21.08 -5.73 1.81
CA PRO A 221 20.55 -6.85 1.05
C PRO A 221 19.02 -6.92 1.15
N PHE A 222 18.42 -7.70 0.28
CA PHE A 222 16.97 -7.95 0.33
C PHE A 222 16.59 -8.71 1.61
N ARG A 223 17.24 -9.84 1.84
CA ARG A 223 17.18 -10.65 3.06
C ARG A 223 18.57 -10.86 3.63
N VAL A 224 18.62 -11.15 4.91
CA VAL A 224 19.88 -11.42 5.59
C VAL A 224 19.65 -12.39 6.74
N ASP A 225 20.60 -13.32 6.93
CA ASP A 225 20.66 -14.08 8.17
C ASP A 225 21.07 -13.15 9.32
N TYR A 226 20.19 -12.94 10.29
CA TYR A 226 20.40 -11.99 11.38
C TYR A 226 21.57 -12.38 12.30
N ARG A 227 22.02 -13.66 12.27
CA ARG A 227 23.08 -14.16 13.15
C ARG A 227 24.48 -13.75 12.66
N ASN A 228 24.71 -13.86 11.35
CA ASN A 228 26.05 -13.66 10.76
C ASN A 228 26.10 -12.55 9.69
N GLY A 229 24.96 -12.02 9.27
CA GLY A 229 24.86 -10.98 8.24
C GLY A 229 24.98 -11.51 6.81
N GLU A 230 24.89 -12.82 6.59
CA GLU A 230 24.97 -13.41 5.25
C GLU A 230 23.76 -12.96 4.39
N PRO A 231 24.01 -12.33 3.22
CA PRO A 231 22.95 -11.79 2.41
C PRO A 231 22.30 -12.88 1.56
N ARG A 232 20.98 -12.81 1.47
CA ARG A 232 20.17 -13.52 0.49
C ARG A 232 19.39 -12.49 -0.35
N GLY A 233 19.66 -12.48 -1.64
CA GLY A 233 19.21 -11.36 -2.48
C GLY A 233 20.01 -10.07 -2.22
N GLN A 234 20.40 -9.39 -3.28
CA GLN A 234 21.31 -8.25 -3.18
C GLN A 234 20.62 -6.90 -3.25
N VAL A 235 19.37 -6.88 -3.70
CA VAL A 235 18.60 -5.65 -3.93
C VAL A 235 17.48 -5.54 -2.91
N CYS A 236 17.57 -4.55 -2.03
CA CYS A 236 16.52 -4.23 -1.07
C CYS A 236 15.38 -3.49 -1.75
N SER A 237 14.14 -3.91 -1.51
CA SER A 237 12.99 -3.35 -2.22
C SER A 237 12.67 -1.91 -1.84
N ASN A 238 12.65 -1.56 -0.54
CA ASN A 238 12.11 -0.27 -0.07
C ASN A 238 13.12 0.57 0.69
N LEU A 239 14.10 1.14 0.00
CA LEU A 239 15.10 2.03 0.60
C LEU A 239 14.50 3.31 1.20
N SER A 240 13.33 3.75 0.71
CA SER A 240 12.62 4.90 1.28
C SER A 240 12.21 4.71 2.74
N PHE A 241 12.07 3.48 3.22
CA PHE A 241 11.76 3.20 4.62
C PHE A 241 12.90 3.56 5.56
N MET A 242 14.16 3.33 5.14
CA MET A 242 15.34 3.76 5.88
C MET A 242 15.44 5.29 5.90
N LEU A 243 15.21 5.96 4.77
CA LEU A 243 15.18 7.42 4.72
C LEU A 243 14.17 7.99 5.73
N ARG A 244 12.95 7.46 5.77
CA ARG A 244 11.90 7.88 6.71
C ARG A 244 12.30 7.70 8.17
N LEU A 245 12.91 6.56 8.50
CA LEU A 245 13.35 6.28 9.85
C LEU A 245 14.44 7.27 10.29
N PHE A 246 15.52 7.40 9.52
CA PHE A 246 16.65 8.28 9.87
C PHE A 246 16.22 9.75 9.96
N GLU A 247 15.44 10.22 9.02
CA GLU A 247 14.91 11.58 9.05
C GLU A 247 13.99 11.83 10.24
N LYS A 248 13.11 10.88 10.59
CA LYS A 248 12.21 11.03 11.74
C LYS A 248 13.01 11.08 13.05
N LEU A 249 14.05 10.29 13.16
CA LEU A 249 14.94 10.34 14.33
C LEU A 249 15.70 11.67 14.41
N ASP A 250 16.17 12.21 13.28
CA ASP A 250 16.77 13.54 13.21
C ASP A 250 15.80 14.63 13.72
N GLN A 251 14.54 14.62 13.26
CA GLN A 251 13.48 15.52 13.71
C GLN A 251 13.22 15.41 15.23
N LEU A 252 13.48 14.26 15.82
CA LEU A 252 13.33 14.00 17.26
C LEU A 252 14.61 14.26 18.05
N GLY A 253 15.65 14.82 17.42
CA GLY A 253 16.91 15.25 18.05
C GLY A 253 18.03 14.20 18.04
N HIS A 254 17.87 13.11 17.29
CA HIS A 254 18.87 12.04 17.15
C HIS A 254 19.63 12.19 15.82
N HIS A 255 20.63 13.06 15.80
CA HIS A 255 21.36 13.47 14.59
C HIS A 255 22.47 12.48 14.17
N GLU A 256 22.75 11.45 14.97
CA GLU A 256 23.78 10.44 14.71
C GLU A 256 23.57 9.63 13.44
N PHE A 257 22.36 9.67 12.87
CA PHE A 257 21.97 8.93 11.66
C PHE A 257 22.06 9.74 10.37
N ASN A 258 22.38 11.04 10.44
CA ASN A 258 22.37 11.94 9.28
C ASN A 258 23.35 11.50 8.18
N SER A 259 24.56 11.05 8.56
CA SER A 259 25.51 10.53 7.57
C SER A 259 25.01 9.28 6.83
N ALA A 260 24.24 8.42 7.50
CA ALA A 260 23.65 7.26 6.85
C ALA A 260 22.52 7.67 5.92
N TRP A 261 21.71 8.65 6.30
CA TRP A 261 20.69 9.26 5.44
C TRP A 261 21.33 9.88 4.19
N ASP A 262 22.38 10.70 4.32
CA ASP A 262 23.08 11.35 3.22
C ASP A 262 23.66 10.31 2.24
N ASN A 263 24.35 9.29 2.73
CA ASN A 263 24.91 8.22 1.92
C ASN A 263 23.83 7.43 1.17
N LEU A 264 22.72 7.16 1.82
CA LEU A 264 21.59 6.46 1.21
C LEU A 264 20.93 7.32 0.14
N TRP A 265 20.69 8.60 0.41
CA TRP A 265 20.11 9.51 -0.56
C TRP A 265 21.02 9.70 -1.77
N ASP A 266 22.34 9.80 -1.56
CA ASP A 266 23.31 9.84 -2.65
C ASP A 266 23.25 8.58 -3.53
N TYR A 267 23.13 7.40 -2.94
CA TYR A 267 22.96 6.15 -3.67
C TYR A 267 21.65 6.17 -4.49
N ILE A 268 20.53 6.52 -3.88
CA ILE A 268 19.22 6.56 -4.54
C ILE A 268 19.24 7.49 -5.75
N ARG A 269 19.69 8.73 -5.58
CA ARG A 269 19.68 9.72 -6.66
C ARG A 269 20.72 9.47 -7.75
N SER A 270 21.86 8.87 -7.43
CA SER A 270 22.96 8.66 -8.38
C SER A 270 22.94 7.28 -9.08
N ARG A 271 22.28 6.29 -8.49
CA ARG A 271 22.26 4.91 -8.98
C ARG A 271 20.84 4.40 -9.18
N GLN A 272 20.03 4.37 -8.13
CA GLN A 272 18.73 3.68 -8.16
C GLN A 272 17.74 4.40 -9.09
N ILE A 273 17.56 5.73 -8.99
CA ILE A 273 16.66 6.47 -9.89
C ILE A 273 17.11 6.38 -11.35
N PRO A 274 18.38 6.61 -11.71
CA PRO A 274 18.84 6.44 -13.09
C PRO A 274 18.62 5.03 -13.66
N ASN A 275 18.64 4.00 -12.81
CA ASN A 275 18.40 2.61 -13.23
C ASN A 275 16.98 2.37 -13.77
N LEU A 276 15.98 3.21 -13.45
CA LEU A 276 14.64 3.16 -14.05
C LEU A 276 14.67 3.25 -15.59
N ALA A 277 15.56 4.08 -16.12
CA ALA A 277 15.69 4.31 -17.56
C ALA A 277 16.52 3.25 -18.29
N THR A 278 17.13 2.33 -17.56
CA THR A 278 18.01 1.28 -18.11
C THR A 278 17.37 -0.10 -17.91
N SER A 279 17.89 -0.90 -17.00
CA SER A 279 17.43 -2.28 -16.78
C SER A 279 16.27 -2.39 -15.79
N GLY A 280 16.11 -1.45 -14.86
CA GLY A 280 15.20 -1.58 -13.73
C GLY A 280 15.65 -2.65 -12.71
N SER A 281 16.88 -3.14 -12.80
CA SER A 281 17.39 -4.25 -11.96
C SER A 281 17.58 -3.88 -10.49
N LEU A 282 17.52 -2.61 -10.14
CA LEU A 282 17.55 -2.13 -8.75
C LEU A 282 16.13 -1.91 -8.17
N TRP A 283 15.08 -2.35 -8.88
CA TRP A 283 13.68 -2.24 -8.49
C TRP A 283 12.98 -3.60 -8.43
N VAL A 284 13.77 -4.64 -8.26
CA VAL A 284 13.35 -6.03 -8.19
C VAL A 284 13.20 -6.49 -6.75
N GLN A 285 12.74 -7.70 -6.58
CA GLN A 285 12.51 -8.43 -5.33
C GLN A 285 11.27 -7.97 -4.58
N PHE A 286 10.27 -8.77 -4.71
CA PHE A 286 9.05 -8.67 -3.92
C PHE A 286 9.21 -9.47 -2.62
N PHE A 287 8.49 -9.09 -1.57
CA PHE A 287 8.70 -9.68 -0.23
C PHE A 287 8.49 -11.19 -0.17
N GLU A 288 7.72 -11.74 -1.09
CA GLU A 288 7.44 -13.17 -1.21
C GLU A 288 8.52 -13.94 -2.01
N ASP A 289 9.40 -13.25 -2.74
CA ASP A 289 10.41 -13.92 -3.56
C ASP A 289 11.37 -14.72 -2.69
N TYR A 290 11.44 -16.02 -2.90
CA TYR A 290 12.37 -16.90 -2.19
C TYR A 290 13.76 -16.89 -2.82
N GLU A 291 13.84 -17.04 -4.13
CA GLU A 291 15.06 -16.96 -4.90
C GLU A 291 15.23 -15.58 -5.53
N ILE A 292 16.45 -15.23 -5.89
CA ILE A 292 16.74 -13.99 -6.60
C ILE A 292 16.07 -14.07 -7.96
N GLN A 293 15.01 -13.32 -8.14
CA GLN A 293 14.29 -13.22 -9.38
C GLN A 293 14.38 -11.79 -9.93
N ASP A 294 14.28 -11.65 -11.24
CA ASP A 294 14.12 -10.34 -11.90
C ASP A 294 12.63 -9.92 -11.86
N ASN A 295 12.03 -10.04 -10.68
CA ASN A 295 10.64 -9.69 -10.45
C ASN A 295 10.59 -8.27 -9.90
N LYS A 296 10.16 -7.32 -10.76
CA LYS A 296 9.99 -5.93 -10.37
C LYS A 296 8.72 -5.79 -9.54
N ASN A 297 8.72 -4.85 -8.61
CA ASN A 297 7.57 -4.55 -7.78
C ASN A 297 7.18 -3.07 -7.84
N ALA A 298 5.88 -2.78 -7.65
CA ALA A 298 5.33 -1.44 -7.69
C ALA A 298 5.50 -0.68 -6.37
N TRP A 299 5.69 -1.38 -5.26
CA TRP A 299 5.78 -0.77 -3.93
C TRP A 299 6.99 0.15 -3.77
N ALA A 300 8.16 -0.29 -4.24
CA ALA A 300 9.39 0.48 -4.09
C ALA A 300 9.34 1.84 -4.82
N PRO A 301 9.00 1.92 -6.12
CA PRO A 301 8.90 3.19 -6.80
C PRO A 301 7.78 4.09 -6.25
N LEU A 302 6.62 3.53 -5.89
CA LEU A 302 5.53 4.32 -5.33
C LEU A 302 5.85 4.88 -3.94
N ASN A 303 6.45 4.10 -3.06
CA ASN A 303 6.86 4.57 -1.73
C ASN A 303 7.95 5.64 -1.81
N LEU A 304 8.89 5.53 -2.75
CA LEU A 304 9.89 6.57 -2.97
C LEU A 304 9.26 7.83 -3.59
N ALA A 305 8.35 7.69 -4.56
CA ALA A 305 7.62 8.82 -5.13
C ALA A 305 6.83 9.58 -4.05
N ARG A 306 6.11 8.87 -3.18
CA ARG A 306 5.42 9.45 -2.03
C ARG A 306 6.37 10.26 -1.15
N TYR A 307 7.50 9.69 -0.78
CA TYR A 307 8.50 10.36 0.04
C TYR A 307 9.00 11.67 -0.61
N LEU A 308 9.32 11.63 -1.90
CA LEU A 308 9.75 12.80 -2.65
C LEU A 308 8.66 13.89 -2.72
N ILE A 309 7.40 13.50 -2.92
CA ILE A 309 6.26 14.43 -3.00
C ILE A 309 5.99 15.07 -1.63
N GLU A 310 6.14 14.35 -0.55
CA GLU A 310 6.01 14.87 0.81
C GLU A 310 7.11 15.91 1.13
N LYS A 311 8.33 15.66 0.69
CA LYS A 311 9.52 16.48 1.02
C LYS A 311 9.79 17.61 0.03
N LYS A 312 9.47 17.42 -1.23
CA LYS A 312 9.64 18.45 -2.29
C LYS A 312 11.08 19.00 -2.34
N ASP A 313 11.19 20.32 -2.36
CA ASP A 313 12.47 21.02 -2.48
C ASP A 313 13.38 20.81 -1.27
N ASP A 314 12.84 20.42 -0.11
CA ASP A 314 13.63 20.12 1.10
C ASP A 314 14.59 18.95 0.88
N ILE A 315 14.21 18.00 0.02
CA ILE A 315 15.08 16.87 -0.32
C ILE A 315 15.85 17.12 -1.62
N ASN A 316 15.20 17.62 -2.66
CA ASN A 316 15.82 17.84 -3.95
C ASN A 316 14.95 18.71 -4.87
N PRO A 317 15.49 19.75 -5.52
CA PRO A 317 14.72 20.59 -6.47
C PRO A 317 14.19 19.83 -7.69
N ARG A 318 14.74 18.64 -7.99
CA ARG A 318 14.25 17.76 -9.07
C ARG A 318 13.18 16.75 -8.59
N TRP A 319 12.58 16.93 -7.43
CA TRP A 319 11.61 15.99 -6.89
C TRP A 319 10.43 15.71 -7.84
N LYS A 320 9.98 16.72 -8.59
CA LYS A 320 8.90 16.54 -9.58
C LYS A 320 9.29 15.58 -10.71
N GLU A 321 10.50 15.77 -11.23
CA GLU A 321 11.05 14.92 -12.30
C GLU A 321 11.26 13.49 -11.80
N TYR A 322 11.84 13.32 -10.62
CA TYR A 322 12.08 12.01 -10.02
C TYR A 322 10.76 11.28 -9.70
N SER A 323 9.81 11.97 -9.08
CA SER A 323 8.50 11.38 -8.78
C SER A 323 7.77 10.98 -10.07
N LYS A 324 7.83 11.82 -11.10
CA LYS A 324 7.26 11.49 -12.42
C LYS A 324 7.91 10.24 -13.03
N ALA A 325 9.23 10.14 -13.00
CA ALA A 325 9.95 8.97 -13.53
C ALA A 325 9.55 7.67 -12.81
N LEU A 326 9.35 7.73 -11.49
CA LEU A 326 8.88 6.61 -10.68
C LEU A 326 7.43 6.23 -11.01
N ILE A 327 6.56 7.21 -11.19
CA ILE A 327 5.16 6.98 -11.61
C ILE A 327 5.12 6.42 -13.04
N ASP A 328 5.89 6.96 -13.97
CA ASP A 328 5.95 6.48 -15.37
C ASP A 328 6.47 5.04 -15.44
N PHE A 329 7.47 4.70 -14.63
CA PHE A 329 7.95 3.32 -14.48
C PHE A 329 6.85 2.39 -13.96
N THR A 330 6.13 2.82 -12.93
CA THR A 330 4.99 2.07 -12.39
C THR A 330 3.90 1.88 -13.45
N ASN A 331 3.53 2.94 -14.16
CA ASN A 331 2.52 2.87 -15.22
C ASN A 331 2.92 1.91 -16.35
N LYS A 332 4.20 1.90 -16.71
CA LYS A 332 4.72 1.03 -17.78
C LYS A 332 4.68 -0.45 -17.40
N HIS A 333 5.05 -0.77 -16.16
CA HIS A 333 5.29 -2.15 -15.76
C HIS A 333 4.09 -2.82 -15.09
N PHE A 334 3.28 -2.09 -14.32
CA PHE A 334 2.34 -2.72 -13.37
C PHE A 334 0.88 -2.39 -13.64
N THR A 335 0.56 -1.49 -14.59
CA THR A 335 -0.85 -1.15 -14.83
C THR A 335 -1.53 -2.06 -15.85
N SER A 336 -2.82 -2.24 -15.65
CA SER A 336 -3.73 -2.97 -16.55
C SER A 336 -5.14 -2.36 -16.46
N ILE A 337 -6.08 -2.80 -17.32
CA ILE A 337 -7.46 -2.31 -17.29
C ILE A 337 -8.36 -3.38 -16.68
N TYR A 338 -9.03 -3.03 -15.58
CA TYR A 338 -10.09 -3.82 -14.98
C TYR A 338 -11.38 -2.99 -14.89
N ASP A 339 -12.47 -3.55 -15.34
CA ASP A 339 -13.79 -2.89 -15.30
C ASP A 339 -13.85 -1.51 -15.96
N GLY A 340 -12.91 -1.21 -16.86
CA GLY A 340 -12.76 0.09 -17.52
C GLY A 340 -11.94 1.10 -16.71
N VAL A 341 -11.38 0.68 -15.58
CA VAL A 341 -10.49 1.50 -14.73
C VAL A 341 -9.05 1.05 -14.94
N LEU A 342 -8.13 2.00 -15.05
CA LEU A 342 -6.70 1.73 -14.99
C LEU A 342 -6.31 1.42 -13.56
N ILE A 343 -5.88 0.19 -13.32
CA ILE A 343 -5.43 -0.27 -12.01
C ILE A 343 -3.92 -0.52 -12.01
N CYS A 344 -3.35 -0.60 -10.82
CA CYS A 344 -1.96 -0.99 -10.59
C CYS A 344 -1.92 -2.30 -9.81
N GLY A 345 -1.17 -3.28 -10.33
CA GLY A 345 -0.83 -4.51 -9.61
C GLY A 345 0.49 -4.38 -8.86
N GLU A 346 0.86 -5.40 -8.13
CA GLU A 346 1.99 -5.36 -7.21
C GLU A 346 3.35 -5.60 -7.87
N GLN A 347 3.39 -6.45 -8.88
CA GLN A 347 4.63 -6.98 -9.44
C GLN A 347 4.44 -7.36 -10.92
N ASP A 348 5.53 -7.64 -11.61
CA ASP A 348 5.51 -7.98 -13.04
C ASP A 348 4.61 -9.20 -13.33
N ASP A 349 4.63 -10.19 -12.44
CA ASP A 349 3.90 -11.45 -12.61
C ASP A 349 2.46 -11.38 -12.10
N ASP A 350 2.13 -10.42 -11.22
CA ASP A 350 0.77 -10.22 -10.72
C ASP A 350 0.31 -8.77 -10.87
N ARG A 351 -0.60 -8.58 -11.81
CA ARG A 351 -1.25 -7.30 -12.11
C ARG A 351 -2.70 -7.24 -11.63
N SER A 352 -3.04 -8.04 -10.64
CA SER A 352 -4.35 -7.99 -9.99
C SER A 352 -4.55 -6.69 -9.20
N PRO A 353 -5.80 -6.22 -9.07
CA PRO A 353 -6.09 -4.95 -8.38
C PRO A 353 -6.12 -5.11 -6.84
N TRP A 354 -5.03 -5.58 -6.25
CA TRP A 354 -4.90 -5.70 -4.80
C TRP A 354 -5.09 -4.35 -4.11
N GLY A 355 -5.89 -4.32 -3.04
CA GLY A 355 -6.31 -3.08 -2.40
C GLY A 355 -5.19 -2.23 -1.83
N GLY A 356 -4.16 -2.84 -1.27
CA GLY A 356 -2.98 -2.16 -0.73
C GLY A 356 -2.23 -1.38 -1.81
N ILE A 357 -1.76 -2.07 -2.85
CA ILE A 357 -0.97 -1.44 -3.92
C ILE A 357 -1.80 -0.47 -4.77
N LEU A 358 -3.04 -0.82 -5.09
CA LEU A 358 -3.90 0.05 -5.89
C LEU A 358 -4.22 1.35 -5.14
N SER A 359 -4.49 1.29 -3.84
CA SER A 359 -4.69 2.49 -3.02
C SER A 359 -3.41 3.31 -2.89
N THR A 360 -2.24 2.68 -2.78
CA THR A 360 -0.94 3.35 -2.78
C THR A 360 -0.72 4.11 -4.10
N TYR A 361 -0.99 3.46 -5.23
CA TYR A 361 -0.93 4.09 -6.55
C TYR A 361 -1.88 5.30 -6.63
N GLY A 362 -3.15 5.14 -6.28
CA GLY A 362 -4.14 6.22 -6.29
C GLY A 362 -3.73 7.39 -5.40
N ALA A 363 -3.25 7.14 -4.19
CA ALA A 363 -2.79 8.17 -3.26
C ALA A 363 -1.57 8.93 -3.80
N VAL A 364 -0.56 8.23 -4.34
CA VAL A 364 0.63 8.86 -4.91
C VAL A 364 0.27 9.74 -6.11
N LEU A 365 -0.62 9.28 -6.99
CA LEU A 365 -1.11 10.10 -8.11
C LEU A 365 -1.88 11.33 -7.63
N ALA A 366 -2.73 11.18 -6.61
CA ALA A 366 -3.47 12.30 -6.01
C ALA A 366 -2.51 13.36 -5.45
N MET A 367 -1.55 12.92 -4.63
CA MET A 367 -0.54 13.79 -4.03
C MET A 367 0.32 14.50 -5.09
N TYR A 368 0.76 13.76 -6.12
CA TYR A 368 1.54 14.35 -7.23
C TYR A 368 0.71 15.36 -8.01
N SER A 369 -0.54 15.02 -8.34
CA SER A 369 -1.46 15.92 -9.03
C SER A 369 -1.69 17.22 -8.24
N ALA A 370 -2.01 17.13 -6.95
CA ALA A 370 -2.20 18.30 -6.10
C ALA A 370 -0.94 19.17 -6.00
N ALA A 371 0.25 18.57 -5.97
CA ALA A 371 1.52 19.27 -5.87
C ALA A 371 2.00 19.90 -7.19
N THR A 372 1.53 19.40 -8.35
CA THR A 372 2.00 19.83 -9.67
C THR A 372 0.92 20.47 -10.55
N GLY A 373 -0.36 20.29 -10.22
CA GLY A 373 -1.50 20.72 -11.04
C GLY A 373 -1.82 19.79 -12.22
N SER A 374 -1.38 18.53 -12.19
CA SER A 374 -1.61 17.58 -13.29
C SER A 374 -3.03 17.00 -13.26
N GLU A 375 -3.90 17.47 -14.15
CA GLU A 375 -5.29 16.96 -14.26
C GLU A 375 -5.35 15.50 -14.73
N GLU A 376 -4.40 15.06 -15.54
CA GLU A 376 -4.32 13.66 -16.00
C GLU A 376 -4.22 12.70 -14.79
N TYR A 377 -3.28 12.96 -13.90
CA TYR A 377 -3.09 12.11 -12.71
C TYR A 377 -4.24 12.25 -11.70
N LYS A 378 -4.90 13.41 -11.63
CA LYS A 378 -6.11 13.61 -10.80
C LYS A 378 -7.22 12.64 -11.18
N GLY A 379 -7.51 12.54 -12.48
CA GLY A 379 -8.54 11.64 -13.00
C GLY A 379 -8.22 10.16 -12.75
N LEU A 380 -6.97 9.76 -12.98
CA LEU A 380 -6.52 8.39 -12.72
C LEU A 380 -6.58 8.04 -11.22
N ALA A 381 -6.09 8.94 -10.37
CA ALA A 381 -6.14 8.78 -8.92
C ALA A 381 -7.58 8.58 -8.41
N TYR A 382 -8.49 9.44 -8.85
CA TYR A 382 -9.90 9.36 -8.43
C TYR A 382 -10.52 8.01 -8.79
N GLN A 383 -10.30 7.52 -10.02
CA GLN A 383 -10.87 6.25 -10.47
C GLN A 383 -10.23 5.05 -9.75
N ALA A 384 -8.91 5.04 -9.57
CA ALA A 384 -8.21 3.98 -8.85
C ALA A 384 -8.69 3.89 -7.39
N MET A 385 -8.79 5.02 -6.70
CA MET A 385 -9.28 5.05 -5.32
C MET A 385 -10.76 4.63 -5.23
N ASN A 386 -11.62 5.11 -6.14
CA ASN A 386 -13.02 4.66 -6.18
C ASN A 386 -13.11 3.14 -6.37
N TYR A 387 -12.27 2.57 -7.23
CA TYR A 387 -12.25 1.11 -7.43
C TYR A 387 -11.89 0.36 -6.14
N CYS A 388 -10.95 0.87 -5.34
CA CYS A 388 -10.61 0.29 -4.03
C CYS A 388 -11.79 0.26 -3.06
N LEU A 389 -12.67 1.28 -3.10
CA LEU A 389 -13.83 1.35 -2.20
C LEU A 389 -14.83 0.23 -2.46
N TYR A 390 -14.92 -0.26 -3.69
CA TYR A 390 -15.82 -1.37 -4.04
C TYR A 390 -15.42 -2.72 -3.43
N ALA A 391 -14.20 -2.83 -2.91
CA ALA A 391 -13.76 -3.99 -2.14
C ALA A 391 -14.29 -4.00 -0.69
N VAL A 392 -14.76 -2.87 -0.17
CA VAL A 392 -15.30 -2.76 1.19
C VAL A 392 -16.77 -3.10 1.19
N SER A 393 -17.20 -4.04 2.03
CA SER A 393 -18.60 -4.44 2.14
C SER A 393 -19.44 -3.47 2.99
N ASP A 394 -20.76 -3.64 2.98
CA ASP A 394 -21.71 -2.77 3.72
C ASP A 394 -21.43 -2.70 5.23
N ASP A 395 -20.93 -3.76 5.82
CA ASP A 395 -20.56 -3.83 7.24
C ASP A 395 -19.13 -3.34 7.53
N GLY A 396 -18.40 -2.91 6.48
CA GLY A 396 -17.07 -2.36 6.56
C GLY A 396 -15.94 -3.39 6.47
N CYS A 397 -16.27 -4.69 6.30
CA CYS A 397 -15.24 -5.69 6.06
C CYS A 397 -14.51 -5.39 4.75
N PRO A 398 -13.19 -5.15 4.78
CA PRO A 398 -12.43 -4.93 3.56
C PRO A 398 -12.22 -6.26 2.84
N GLY A 399 -12.55 -6.30 1.56
CA GLY A 399 -12.09 -7.36 0.67
C GLY A 399 -10.66 -7.06 0.21
N GLU A 400 -9.95 -8.08 -0.18
CA GLU A 400 -8.59 -7.94 -0.69
C GLU A 400 -8.56 -7.13 -1.99
N ASN A 401 -9.55 -7.35 -2.85
CA ASN A 401 -9.75 -6.54 -4.05
C ASN A 401 -11.23 -6.58 -4.52
N ALA A 402 -11.58 -5.63 -5.38
CA ALA A 402 -12.94 -5.53 -5.88
C ALA A 402 -13.30 -6.61 -6.93
N LYS A 403 -12.33 -7.33 -7.49
CA LYS A 403 -12.57 -8.46 -8.40
C LYS A 403 -12.94 -9.72 -7.64
N GLU A 404 -12.37 -9.89 -6.46
CA GLU A 404 -12.60 -11.04 -5.58
C GLU A 404 -12.98 -10.54 -4.18
N PRO A 405 -14.18 -9.98 -4.01
CA PRO A 405 -14.58 -9.31 -2.77
C PRO A 405 -15.04 -10.32 -1.71
N ASN A 406 -14.41 -11.48 -1.66
CA ASN A 406 -14.66 -12.45 -0.62
C ASN A 406 -14.05 -12.00 0.71
N ARG A 407 -14.53 -12.57 1.80
CA ARG A 407 -14.07 -12.26 3.15
C ARG A 407 -12.87 -13.09 3.59
N GLY A 408 -12.36 -13.95 2.71
CA GLY A 408 -11.12 -14.66 2.87
C GLY A 408 -9.98 -13.92 2.21
N GLY A 409 -8.75 -14.14 2.62
CA GLY A 409 -7.58 -13.56 1.99
C GLY A 409 -6.85 -12.53 2.86
N TRP A 410 -6.18 -11.60 2.21
CA TRP A 410 -5.23 -10.67 2.83
C TRP A 410 -5.89 -9.33 3.20
N GLN A 411 -6.91 -9.33 4.07
CA GLN A 411 -7.58 -8.08 4.50
C GLN A 411 -6.62 -7.13 5.21
N GLU A 412 -5.53 -7.61 5.74
CA GLU A 412 -4.50 -6.85 6.42
C GLU A 412 -3.84 -5.81 5.51
N ASP A 413 -3.67 -6.10 4.23
CA ASP A 413 -3.13 -5.14 3.26
C ASP A 413 -4.04 -3.93 3.09
N CYS A 414 -5.35 -4.15 3.13
CA CYS A 414 -6.32 -3.06 3.14
C CYS A 414 -6.24 -2.26 4.44
N HIS A 415 -6.10 -2.94 5.58
CA HIS A 415 -5.94 -2.32 6.88
C HIS A 415 -4.66 -1.49 6.99
N THR A 416 -3.52 -2.03 6.56
CA THR A 416 -2.24 -1.37 6.74
C THR A 416 -2.05 -0.22 5.77
N ASP A 417 -2.47 -0.37 4.52
CA ASP A 417 -2.13 0.59 3.47
C ASP A 417 -3.32 1.44 3.02
N LYS A 418 -4.49 0.85 2.80
CA LYS A 418 -5.63 1.56 2.24
C LYS A 418 -6.12 2.71 3.13
N ILE A 419 -6.12 2.54 4.45
CA ILE A 419 -6.58 3.59 5.39
C ILE A 419 -5.74 4.84 5.25
N HIS A 420 -4.41 4.75 5.36
CA HIS A 420 -3.59 5.95 5.25
C HIS A 420 -3.52 6.50 3.82
N ASN A 421 -3.65 5.65 2.81
CA ASN A 421 -3.72 6.06 1.41
C ASN A 421 -4.98 6.86 1.11
N LEU A 422 -6.13 6.42 1.61
CA LEU A 422 -7.39 7.14 1.48
C LEU A 422 -7.32 8.52 2.15
N LEU A 423 -6.72 8.58 3.34
CA LEU A 423 -6.48 9.84 4.06
C LEU A 423 -5.54 10.78 3.30
N ASP A 424 -4.48 10.27 2.67
CA ASP A 424 -3.58 11.09 1.86
C ASP A 424 -4.26 11.64 0.61
N ALA A 425 -5.07 10.82 -0.06
CA ALA A 425 -5.82 11.27 -1.23
C ALA A 425 -6.89 12.32 -0.86
N MET A 426 -7.58 12.16 0.27
CA MET A 426 -8.52 13.17 0.80
C MET A 426 -7.81 14.45 1.25
N ALA A 427 -6.61 14.36 1.78
CA ALA A 427 -5.82 15.54 2.10
C ALA A 427 -5.37 16.30 0.85
N ALA A 428 -5.08 15.58 -0.24
CA ALA A 428 -4.74 16.16 -1.54
C ALA A 428 -5.96 16.82 -2.22
N PHE A 429 -7.14 16.22 -2.12
CA PHE A 429 -8.39 16.67 -2.72
C PHE A 429 -9.55 16.50 -1.73
N PRO A 430 -9.76 17.48 -0.81
CA PRO A 430 -10.79 17.38 0.24
C PRO A 430 -12.23 17.22 -0.28
N GLU A 431 -12.49 17.65 -1.51
CA GLU A 431 -13.80 17.48 -2.15
C GLU A 431 -14.18 16.02 -2.41
N TRP A 432 -13.20 15.09 -2.43
CA TRP A 432 -13.44 13.66 -2.66
C TRP A 432 -13.99 12.93 -1.42
N ALA A 433 -13.82 13.53 -0.25
CA ALA A 433 -14.28 12.96 1.01
C ALA A 433 -15.82 12.79 1.12
N LYS A 434 -16.58 13.53 0.32
CA LYS A 434 -18.05 13.65 0.38
C LYS A 434 -18.78 12.54 -0.35
#